data_a876c153213e1962a1ffddaaaaa05056
#
_entry.id   a876c153213e1962a1ffddaaaaa05056
#
_cell.length_a   1.000
_cell.length_b   1.000
_cell.length_c   1.000
_cell.angle_alpha   90.00
_cell.angle_beta   90.00
_cell.angle_gamma   90.00
#
_symmetry.space_group_name_H-M   'P 1'
#
loop_
_entity.id
_entity.type
_entity.pdbx_description
1 polymer ?
#
loop_
_entity_poly.entity_id
_entity_poly.type
_entity_poly.pdbx_seq_one_letter_code
_entity_poly.pdbx_strand_id
1 'polypeptide(L)'
;MTQLKPIVGSVNIPFSRERYERSDNKAKQWVIDFLSTAGHTILDTDEDFSVDIKSKMDYTNFFSEAEIKYGWKGDWNPNWKEIRIPYRKHKLINAVGDKGVLHFYIIRPDMTAAWRISGDTVAKSEVKEAQGGRILKGEQFFHVPYQQAELIEV
;
A
#
# COMPACT_ATOMS: atom_id res chain seq x y z
N MET A 1 -8.30 0.04 -9.08
CA MET A 1 -7.87 0.63 -7.81
C MET A 1 -8.81 0.25 -6.70
N THR A 2 -8.24 -0.10 -5.58
CA THR A 2 -9.03 -0.38 -4.39
C THR A 2 -9.59 0.91 -3.82
N GLN A 3 -10.87 0.93 -3.55
CA GLN A 3 -11.49 2.10 -2.97
C GLN A 3 -11.26 2.13 -1.47
N LEU A 4 -10.70 3.24 -1.01
CA LEU A 4 -10.64 3.52 0.42
C LEU A 4 -11.92 4.21 0.81
N LYS A 5 -12.69 3.61 1.68
CA LYS A 5 -13.91 4.23 2.18
C LYS A 5 -13.58 5.24 3.25
N PRO A 6 -14.31 6.35 3.31
CA PRO A 6 -14.16 7.26 4.44
C PRO A 6 -14.42 6.52 5.75
N ILE A 7 -13.62 6.80 6.74
CA ILE A 7 -13.81 6.24 8.07
C ILE A 7 -14.76 7.15 8.82
N VAL A 8 -16.03 6.81 8.78
CA VAL A 8 -17.10 7.63 9.35
C VAL A 8 -17.20 7.37 10.86
N GLY A 9 -17.29 8.43 11.63
CA GLY A 9 -17.49 8.34 13.08
C GLY A 9 -16.21 8.21 13.88
N SER A 10 -15.07 7.89 13.25
CA SER A 10 -13.78 7.78 13.94
C SER A 10 -12.73 8.74 13.39
N VAL A 11 -13.05 9.48 12.35
CA VAL A 11 -12.12 10.37 11.67
C VAL A 11 -12.18 11.75 12.27
N ASN A 12 -11.03 12.27 12.73
CA ASN A 12 -10.92 13.63 13.23
C ASN A 12 -10.76 14.66 12.12
N ILE A 13 -10.36 14.22 10.93
CA ILE A 13 -10.16 15.07 9.76
C ILE A 13 -11.26 14.74 8.76
N PRO A 14 -12.05 15.75 8.34
CA PRO A 14 -13.10 15.50 7.36
C PRO A 14 -12.53 14.87 6.08
N PHE A 15 -13.26 13.93 5.53
CA PHE A 15 -12.91 13.34 4.26
C PHE A 15 -13.00 14.38 3.15
N SER A 16 -11.97 14.43 2.28
CA SER A 16 -11.97 15.25 1.08
C SER A 16 -11.67 14.36 -0.11
N ARG A 17 -12.63 14.23 -1.02
CA ARG A 17 -12.45 13.44 -2.24
C ARG A 17 -11.31 13.99 -3.08
N GLU A 18 -11.25 15.31 -3.23
CA GLU A 18 -10.20 15.96 -4.00
C GLU A 18 -8.80 15.67 -3.42
N ARG A 19 -8.67 15.80 -2.11
CA ARG A 19 -7.40 15.49 -1.43
C ARG A 19 -7.03 14.02 -1.58
N TYR A 20 -8.01 13.13 -1.45
CA TYR A 20 -7.81 11.70 -1.63
C TYR A 20 -7.31 11.37 -3.04
N GLU A 21 -7.96 11.94 -4.07
CA GLU A 21 -7.57 11.70 -5.45
C GLU A 21 -6.15 12.19 -5.74
N ARG A 22 -5.78 13.36 -5.22
CA ARG A 22 -4.42 13.88 -5.39
C ARG A 22 -3.39 12.99 -4.71
N SER A 23 -3.69 12.53 -3.51
CA SER A 23 -2.83 11.64 -2.75
C SER A 23 -2.64 10.31 -3.46
N ASP A 24 -3.72 9.73 -3.95
CA ASP A 24 -3.71 8.48 -4.69
C ASP A 24 -2.84 8.60 -5.95
N ASN A 25 -3.00 9.68 -6.70
CA ASN A 25 -2.23 9.92 -7.92
C ASN A 25 -0.74 10.09 -7.65
N LYS A 26 -0.38 10.79 -6.57
CA LYS A 26 1.02 10.95 -6.17
C LYS A 26 1.64 9.62 -5.79
N ALA A 27 0.91 8.80 -5.04
CA ALA A 27 1.39 7.49 -4.63
C ALA A 27 1.65 6.61 -5.85
N LYS A 28 0.69 6.55 -6.76
CA LYS A 28 0.84 5.77 -7.99
C LYS A 28 2.02 6.26 -8.82
N GLN A 29 2.15 7.57 -8.99
CA GLN A 29 3.23 8.12 -9.80
C GLN A 29 4.60 7.79 -9.21
N TRP A 30 4.72 7.85 -7.89
CA TRP A 30 5.97 7.46 -7.23
C TRP A 30 6.36 6.02 -7.57
N VAL A 31 5.39 5.10 -7.51
CA VAL A 31 5.65 3.69 -7.80
C VAL A 31 5.96 3.49 -9.29
N ILE A 32 5.24 4.17 -10.17
CA ILE A 32 5.51 4.11 -11.62
C ILE A 32 6.93 4.55 -11.90
N ASP A 33 7.37 5.66 -11.33
CA ASP A 33 8.72 6.19 -11.54
C ASP A 33 9.77 5.22 -10.99
N PHE A 34 9.54 4.68 -9.80
CA PHE A 34 10.43 3.70 -9.21
C PHE A 34 10.56 2.45 -10.08
N LEU A 35 9.44 1.88 -10.50
CA LEU A 35 9.42 0.67 -11.33
C LEU A 35 10.06 0.92 -12.70
N SER A 36 9.79 2.06 -13.31
CA SER A 36 10.36 2.42 -14.61
C SER A 36 11.88 2.52 -14.51
N THR A 37 12.39 3.16 -13.47
CA THR A 37 13.83 3.25 -13.21
C THR A 37 14.46 1.88 -12.98
N ALA A 38 13.71 0.96 -12.38
CA ALA A 38 14.17 -0.40 -12.11
C ALA A 38 14.05 -1.33 -13.33
N GLY A 39 13.58 -0.85 -14.46
CA GLY A 39 13.52 -1.62 -15.69
C GLY A 39 12.18 -2.25 -16.04
N HIS A 40 11.13 -1.91 -15.29
CA HIS A 40 9.80 -2.42 -15.62
C HIS A 40 9.15 -1.67 -16.75
N THR A 41 8.35 -2.38 -17.54
CA THR A 41 7.40 -1.78 -18.48
C THR A 41 6.07 -1.63 -17.76
N ILE A 42 5.54 -0.42 -17.73
CA ILE A 42 4.25 -0.16 -17.09
C ILE A 42 3.14 -0.54 -18.05
N LEU A 43 2.18 -1.31 -17.57
CA LEU A 43 1.05 -1.80 -18.35
C LEU A 43 -0.23 -1.05 -17.96
N ASP A 44 -1.28 -1.21 -18.73
CA ASP A 44 -2.59 -0.67 -18.39
C ASP A 44 -3.10 -1.37 -17.14
N THR A 45 -3.48 -0.58 -16.14
CA THR A 45 -3.85 -1.10 -14.82
C THR A 45 -5.34 -1.10 -14.55
N ASP A 46 -6.15 -0.58 -15.46
CA ASP A 46 -7.54 -0.23 -15.15
C ASP A 46 -8.42 -1.42 -14.84
N GLU A 47 -8.07 -2.59 -15.35
CA GLU A 47 -8.98 -3.72 -15.36
C GLU A 47 -8.56 -4.89 -14.47
N ASP A 48 -7.27 -5.02 -14.15
CA ASP A 48 -6.76 -6.23 -13.52
C ASP A 48 -6.84 -6.17 -12.00
N PHE A 49 -7.77 -6.94 -11.41
CA PHE A 49 -7.89 -7.14 -9.97
C PHE A 49 -8.11 -5.86 -9.16
N SER A 50 -8.43 -4.73 -9.83
CA SER A 50 -8.51 -3.42 -9.17
C SER A 50 -7.20 -2.99 -8.52
N VAL A 51 -6.07 -3.46 -9.04
CA VAL A 51 -4.75 -3.08 -8.55
C VAL A 51 -4.36 -1.68 -9.05
N ASP A 52 -3.55 -0.98 -8.26
CA ASP A 52 -3.14 0.38 -8.62
C ASP A 52 -2.22 0.42 -9.83
N ILE A 53 -1.22 -0.45 -9.89
CA ILE A 53 -0.25 -0.48 -11.00
C ILE A 53 0.04 -1.91 -11.40
N LYS A 54 0.09 -2.16 -12.70
CA LYS A 54 0.57 -3.40 -13.28
C LYS A 54 1.79 -3.13 -14.10
N SER A 55 2.82 -3.95 -13.95
CA SER A 55 4.05 -3.81 -14.72
C SER A 55 4.60 -5.18 -15.08
N LYS A 56 5.59 -5.18 -15.96
CA LYS A 56 6.25 -6.41 -16.40
C LYS A 56 7.75 -6.16 -16.50
N MET A 57 8.50 -7.10 -15.98
CA MET A 57 9.95 -7.13 -16.18
C MET A 57 10.33 -8.55 -16.55
N ASP A 58 11.04 -8.70 -17.68
CA ASP A 58 11.31 -9.98 -18.29
C ASP A 58 9.99 -10.72 -18.56
N TYR A 59 9.78 -11.89 -17.98
CA TYR A 59 8.55 -12.67 -18.19
C TYR A 59 7.64 -12.67 -16.95
N THR A 60 7.92 -11.78 -15.99
CA THR A 60 7.18 -11.73 -14.74
C THR A 60 6.24 -10.53 -14.71
N ASN A 61 4.98 -10.78 -14.37
CA ASN A 61 4.00 -9.74 -14.10
C ASN A 61 4.11 -9.29 -12.64
N PHE A 62 4.06 -7.98 -12.43
CA PHE A 62 4.09 -7.37 -11.11
C PHE A 62 2.82 -6.56 -10.91
N PHE A 63 2.27 -6.68 -9.71
CA PHE A 63 1.09 -5.97 -9.29
C PHE A 63 1.47 -5.14 -8.07
N SER A 64 1.16 -3.86 -8.08
CA SER A 64 1.62 -2.95 -7.04
C SER A 64 0.46 -2.11 -6.52
N GLU A 65 0.37 -2.00 -5.19
CA GLU A 65 -0.53 -1.10 -4.48
C GLU A 65 0.31 0.02 -3.88
N ALA A 66 -0.23 1.22 -3.89
CA ALA A 66 0.51 2.40 -3.45
C ALA A 66 -0.33 3.24 -2.50
N GLU A 67 0.27 3.65 -1.39
CA GLU A 67 -0.37 4.47 -0.37
C GLU A 67 0.64 5.41 0.27
N ILE A 68 0.22 6.64 0.56
CA ILE A 68 1.02 7.58 1.33
C ILE A 68 0.62 7.49 2.79
N LYS A 69 1.60 7.28 3.68
CA LYS A 69 1.37 7.26 5.12
C LYS A 69 1.71 8.64 5.69
N TYR A 70 0.71 9.48 5.83
CA TYR A 70 0.90 10.87 6.20
C TYR A 70 1.49 11.10 7.60
N GLY A 71 1.35 10.14 8.50
CA GLY A 71 1.96 10.24 9.82
C GLY A 71 3.45 9.95 9.85
N TRP A 72 4.01 9.42 8.77
CA TRP A 72 5.42 9.06 8.69
C TRP A 72 6.25 10.29 8.31
N LYS A 73 6.94 10.85 9.28
CA LYS A 73 7.78 12.04 9.08
C LYS A 73 9.20 11.72 9.48
N GLY A 74 10.15 11.96 8.56
CA GLY A 74 11.55 11.64 8.80
C GLY A 74 11.78 10.14 8.92
N ASP A 75 12.66 9.75 9.84
CA ASP A 75 12.94 8.33 10.05
C ASP A 75 11.72 7.60 10.61
N TRP A 76 11.64 6.31 10.31
CA TRP A 76 10.57 5.48 10.85
C TRP A 76 10.69 5.40 12.37
N ASN A 77 9.57 5.66 13.04
CA ASN A 77 9.52 5.57 14.50
C ASN A 77 9.63 4.10 14.93
N PRO A 78 10.69 3.69 15.63
CA PRO A 78 10.86 2.29 16.03
C PRO A 78 9.80 1.78 17.01
N ASN A 79 9.03 2.66 17.63
CA ASN A 79 7.89 2.27 18.43
C ASN A 79 6.68 1.85 17.60
N TRP A 80 6.67 2.20 16.32
CA TRP A 80 5.70 1.68 15.37
C TRP A 80 6.19 0.32 14.90
N LYS A 81 5.87 -0.68 15.70
CA LYS A 81 6.37 -2.04 15.49
C LYS A 81 5.87 -2.68 14.21
N GLU A 82 4.72 -2.24 13.73
CA GLU A 82 4.01 -2.91 12.65
C GLU A 82 3.49 -1.91 11.62
N ILE A 83 3.46 -2.37 10.37
CA ILE A 83 2.82 -1.66 9.26
C ILE A 83 1.46 -2.31 9.08
N ARG A 84 0.40 -1.51 9.02
CA ARG A 84 -0.96 -2.02 8.93
C ARG A 84 -1.44 -1.99 7.49
N ILE A 85 -1.91 -3.14 7.00
CA ILE A 85 -2.53 -3.27 5.68
C ILE A 85 -3.98 -3.68 5.90
N PRO A 86 -4.98 -2.95 5.37
CA PRO A 86 -6.38 -3.31 5.59
C PRO A 86 -6.68 -4.74 5.19
N TYR A 87 -7.40 -5.46 6.03
CA TYR A 87 -7.69 -6.88 5.78
C TYR A 87 -8.46 -7.10 4.47
N ARG A 88 -9.25 -6.12 4.02
CA ARG A 88 -9.97 -6.24 2.74
C ARG A 88 -9.03 -6.48 1.55
N LYS A 89 -7.74 -6.17 1.70
CA LYS A 89 -6.74 -6.45 0.66
C LYS A 89 -6.51 -7.95 0.45
N HIS A 90 -7.04 -8.81 1.32
CA HIS A 90 -6.94 -10.25 1.14
C HIS A 90 -7.56 -10.70 -0.20
N LYS A 91 -8.56 -9.98 -0.68
CA LYS A 91 -9.18 -10.27 -1.98
C LYS A 91 -8.20 -10.09 -3.13
N LEU A 92 -7.42 -9.01 -3.08
CA LEU A 92 -6.39 -8.76 -4.08
C LEU A 92 -5.27 -9.80 -3.99
N ILE A 93 -4.82 -10.13 -2.79
CA ILE A 93 -3.79 -11.14 -2.58
C ILE A 93 -4.23 -12.48 -3.20
N ASN A 94 -5.46 -12.88 -2.94
CA ASN A 94 -6.01 -14.12 -3.49
C ASN A 94 -6.18 -14.06 -5.01
N ALA A 95 -6.60 -12.92 -5.54
CA ALA A 95 -6.82 -12.76 -6.98
C ALA A 95 -5.50 -12.82 -7.76
N VAL A 96 -4.45 -12.19 -7.26
CA VAL A 96 -3.14 -12.26 -7.88
C VAL A 96 -2.59 -13.69 -7.79
N GLY A 97 -2.64 -14.29 -6.60
CA GLY A 97 -2.21 -15.67 -6.40
C GLY A 97 -0.84 -15.93 -6.97
N ASP A 98 -0.75 -16.90 -7.87
CA ASP A 98 0.49 -17.28 -8.56
C ASP A 98 0.65 -16.64 -9.95
N LYS A 99 -0.22 -15.69 -10.30
CA LYS A 99 -0.18 -15.02 -11.62
C LYS A 99 0.93 -14.00 -11.73
N GLY A 100 1.54 -13.62 -10.64
CA GLY A 100 2.63 -12.66 -10.61
C GLY A 100 3.05 -12.32 -9.19
N VAL A 101 3.80 -11.25 -9.07
CA VAL A 101 4.33 -10.76 -7.80
C VAL A 101 3.52 -9.55 -7.35
N LEU A 102 2.97 -9.60 -6.14
CA LEU A 102 2.24 -8.49 -5.56
C LEU A 102 3.11 -7.79 -4.52
N HIS A 103 3.20 -6.46 -4.63
CA HIS A 103 3.88 -5.63 -3.64
C HIS A 103 2.95 -4.52 -3.16
N PHE A 104 3.06 -4.20 -1.87
CA PHE A 104 2.43 -3.03 -1.27
C PHE A 104 3.53 -2.00 -0.98
N TYR A 105 3.32 -0.77 -1.42
CA TYR A 105 4.24 0.33 -1.19
C TYR A 105 3.58 1.33 -0.25
N ILE A 106 4.23 1.57 0.88
CA ILE A 106 3.79 2.56 1.88
C ILE A 106 4.81 3.69 1.84
N ILE A 107 4.40 4.83 1.34
CA ILE A 107 5.30 5.90 0.92
C ILE A 107 5.33 7.01 1.96
N ARG A 108 6.53 7.49 2.28
CA ARG A 108 6.70 8.65 3.14
C ARG A 108 6.25 9.92 2.40
N PRO A 109 5.56 10.85 3.07
CA PRO A 109 4.99 12.03 2.40
C PRO A 109 6.01 12.92 1.66
N ASP A 110 7.28 12.90 2.04
CA ASP A 110 8.33 13.64 1.32
C ASP A 110 8.72 12.98 0.00
N MET A 111 8.16 11.79 -0.30
CA MET A 111 8.35 11.06 -1.54
C MET A 111 9.78 10.56 -1.77
N THR A 112 10.57 10.41 -0.71
CA THR A 112 11.95 9.95 -0.81
C THR A 112 12.18 8.56 -0.22
N ALA A 113 11.17 7.98 0.43
CA ALA A 113 11.28 6.65 1.01
C ALA A 113 9.95 5.92 0.99
N ALA A 114 10.02 4.60 0.96
CA ALA A 114 8.83 3.75 1.04
C ALA A 114 9.18 2.41 1.68
N TRP A 115 8.22 1.82 2.36
CA TRP A 115 8.28 0.39 2.69
C TRP A 115 7.68 -0.39 1.54
N ARG A 116 8.39 -1.42 1.09
CA ARG A 116 7.86 -2.40 0.14
C ARG A 116 7.62 -3.71 0.85
N ILE A 117 6.41 -4.23 0.74
CA ILE A 117 6.00 -5.46 1.43
C ILE A 117 5.44 -6.41 0.39
N SER A 118 5.94 -7.65 0.35
CA SER A 118 5.39 -8.64 -0.58
C SER A 118 4.00 -9.10 -0.13
N GLY A 119 3.16 -9.46 -1.09
CA GLY A 119 1.84 -10.02 -0.81
C GLY A 119 1.93 -11.27 0.06
N ASP A 120 2.95 -12.10 -0.13
CA ASP A 120 3.16 -13.29 0.69
C ASP A 120 3.44 -12.94 2.15
N THR A 121 4.24 -11.92 2.40
CA THR A 121 4.51 -11.45 3.75
C THR A 121 3.25 -10.93 4.42
N VAL A 122 2.45 -10.14 3.68
CA VAL A 122 1.18 -9.66 4.20
C VAL A 122 0.24 -10.81 4.55
N ALA A 123 0.12 -11.78 3.65
CA ALA A 123 -0.77 -12.93 3.83
C ALA A 123 -0.44 -13.76 5.07
N LYS A 124 0.83 -13.82 5.44
CA LYS A 124 1.29 -14.58 6.61
C LYS A 124 1.24 -13.79 7.90
N SER A 125 0.92 -12.50 7.85
CA SER A 125 0.92 -11.63 9.00
C SER A 125 -0.35 -11.82 9.83
N GLU A 126 -0.24 -11.51 11.12
CA GLU A 126 -1.36 -11.61 12.04
C GLU A 126 -2.46 -10.63 11.65
N VAL A 127 -3.71 -11.08 11.70
CA VAL A 127 -4.88 -10.24 11.48
C VAL A 127 -5.50 -9.92 12.82
N LYS A 128 -5.66 -8.65 13.12
CA LYS A 128 -6.32 -8.22 14.34
C LYS A 128 -6.92 -6.84 14.16
N GLU A 129 -7.83 -6.51 15.05
CA GLU A 129 -8.45 -5.20 15.10
C GLU A 129 -7.40 -4.15 15.48
N ALA A 130 -7.42 -3.02 14.81
CA ALA A 130 -6.54 -1.91 15.14
C ALA A 130 -7.34 -0.82 15.86
N GLN A 131 -6.66 -0.10 16.75
CA GLN A 131 -7.26 1.00 17.49
C GLN A 131 -6.58 2.30 17.12
N GLY A 132 -7.35 3.38 17.11
CA GLY A 132 -6.84 4.71 16.82
C GLY A 132 -7.97 5.65 16.48
N GLY A 133 -7.73 6.95 16.63
CA GLY A 133 -8.76 7.97 16.41
C GLY A 133 -9.25 8.10 14.99
N ARG A 134 -8.57 7.50 14.02
CA ARG A 134 -8.91 7.54 12.60
C ARG A 134 -9.31 6.20 12.04
N ILE A 135 -9.47 5.21 12.89
CA ILE A 135 -9.79 3.84 12.49
C ILE A 135 -11.20 3.54 12.93
N LEU A 136 -12.01 3.03 12.00
CA LEU A 136 -13.36 2.59 12.33
C LEU A 136 -13.29 1.42 13.30
N LYS A 137 -14.07 1.50 14.37
CA LYS A 137 -14.11 0.45 15.36
C LYS A 137 -14.49 -0.88 14.72
N GLY A 138 -13.72 -1.92 14.99
CA GLY A 138 -13.95 -3.26 14.45
C GLY A 138 -13.25 -3.52 13.13
N GLU A 139 -12.61 -2.52 12.53
CA GLU A 139 -11.88 -2.74 11.29
C GLU A 139 -10.63 -3.58 11.55
N GLN A 140 -10.43 -4.61 10.72
CA GLN A 140 -9.30 -5.51 10.84
C GLN A 140 -8.18 -5.17 9.86
N PHE A 141 -6.96 -5.46 10.28
CA PHE A 141 -5.76 -5.21 9.49
C PHE A 141 -4.81 -6.39 9.60
N PHE A 142 -4.04 -6.60 8.55
CA PHE A 142 -2.79 -7.36 8.65
C PHE A 142 -1.79 -6.49 9.40
N HIS A 143 -1.12 -7.04 10.39
CA HIS A 143 -0.09 -6.36 11.17
C HIS A 143 1.27 -6.92 10.77
N VAL A 144 1.95 -6.22 9.88
CA VAL A 144 3.23 -6.65 9.34
C VAL A 144 4.36 -6.05 10.15
N PRO A 145 5.19 -6.85 10.85
CA PRO A 145 6.38 -6.31 11.50
C PRO A 145 7.22 -5.55 10.48
N TYR A 146 7.62 -4.32 10.80
CA TYR A 146 8.32 -3.51 9.81
C TYR A 146 9.65 -4.12 9.39
N GLN A 147 10.26 -4.96 10.25
CA GLN A 147 11.49 -5.66 9.91
C GLN A 147 11.34 -6.67 8.77
N GLN A 148 10.09 -7.05 8.45
CA GLN A 148 9.80 -7.93 7.32
C GLN A 148 9.52 -7.15 6.03
N ALA A 149 9.51 -5.84 6.10
CA ALA A 149 9.39 -4.98 4.94
C ALA A 149 10.77 -4.52 4.48
N GLU A 150 10.85 -4.11 3.23
CA GLU A 150 12.07 -3.59 2.64
C GLU A 150 11.99 -2.06 2.56
N LEU A 151 12.96 -1.36 3.13
CA LEU A 151 13.03 0.10 3.03
C LEU A 151 13.69 0.48 1.71
N ILE A 152 12.96 1.26 0.92
CA ILE A 152 13.46 1.80 -0.34
C ILE A 152 13.65 3.29 -0.16
N GLU A 153 14.83 3.79 -0.53
CA GLU A 153 15.15 5.21 -0.49
C GLU A 153 15.55 5.68 -1.88
N VAL A 154 15.04 6.82 -2.27
CA VAL A 154 15.31 7.41 -3.57
C VAL A 154 15.83 8.83 -3.46
#